data_467fceddf223806f92527561e93e1c3f
#
_entry.id   467fceddf223806f92527561e93e1c3f
#
_cell.length_a   1.000
_cell.length_b   1.000
_cell.length_c   1.000
_cell.angle_alpha   90.00
_cell.angle_beta   90.00
_cell.angle_gamma   90.00
#
_symmetry.space_group_name_H-M   'P 1'
#
loop_
_entity.id
_entity.type
_entity.pdbx_description
1 polymer ?
#
loop_
_entity_poly.entity_id
_entity_poly.type
_entity_poly.pdbx_seq_one_letter_code
_entity_poly.pdbx_strand_id
1 'polypeptide(L)'
;MPILSAVTLLWAFSFSLIGVYLAGQVDSYFAVLTRILLAVLVFLPLLIRHPVRPALALRVMAIGAIQLGLMYVFYYQSFLLLSVPEVLVFTIFTPVYVTLIYDFLAGRFHSSYLLTAALAIIGAAVMRYDQLSNDFWLGFFVVQGSNLCFAGGQVLYKRLVETWPSSKPIAQHHTFGWFYIGALLLVLPLWALLGTDQYPATPVQWGVLLWLGVVASGLGYFLWNV
;
A
#
# COMPACT_ATOMS: atom_id res chain seq x y z
N MET A 1 -14.33 -15.44 1.68
CA MET A 1 -15.15 -14.23 1.43
C MET A 1 -15.29 -13.30 2.65
N PRO A 2 -15.67 -13.71 3.89
CA PRO A 2 -15.89 -12.75 5.00
C PRO A 2 -14.63 -11.98 5.41
N ILE A 3 -13.45 -12.60 5.37
CA ILE A 3 -12.17 -11.94 5.70
C ILE A 3 -11.86 -10.82 4.72
N LEU A 4 -12.00 -11.06 3.42
CA LEU A 4 -11.76 -10.04 2.39
C LEU A 4 -12.70 -8.84 2.55
N SER A 5 -13.99 -9.09 2.80
CA SER A 5 -14.96 -8.02 3.06
C SER A 5 -14.59 -7.20 4.31
N ALA A 6 -14.17 -7.87 5.39
CA ALA A 6 -13.73 -7.21 6.61
C ALA A 6 -12.49 -6.33 6.39
N VAL A 7 -11.48 -6.84 5.65
CA VAL A 7 -10.28 -6.07 5.31
C VAL A 7 -10.61 -4.89 4.39
N THR A 8 -11.52 -5.07 3.43
CA THR A 8 -11.97 -3.99 2.54
C THR A 8 -12.62 -2.86 3.35
N LEU A 9 -13.52 -3.19 4.29
CA LEU A 9 -14.16 -2.19 5.16
C LEU A 9 -13.12 -1.50 6.06
N LEU A 10 -12.17 -2.24 6.62
CA LEU A 10 -11.09 -1.72 7.44
C LEU A 10 -10.23 -0.72 6.66
N TRP A 11 -9.89 -1.03 5.42
CA TRP A 11 -9.11 -0.12 4.59
C TRP A 11 -9.94 1.07 4.12
N ALA A 12 -11.20 0.89 3.73
CA ALA A 12 -12.09 2.00 3.38
C ALA A 12 -12.22 3.01 4.53
N PHE A 13 -12.37 2.53 5.77
CA PHE A 13 -12.37 3.38 6.96
C PHE A 13 -11.02 4.11 7.14
N SER A 14 -9.92 3.43 6.87
CA SER A 14 -8.56 4.00 6.99
C SER A 14 -8.33 5.18 6.03
N PHE A 15 -8.93 5.18 4.83
CA PHE A 15 -8.88 6.33 3.90
C PHE A 15 -9.47 7.59 4.54
N SER A 16 -10.65 7.47 5.15
CA SER A 16 -11.30 8.60 5.83
C SER A 16 -10.47 9.12 7.00
N LEU A 17 -9.86 8.22 7.78
CA LEU A 17 -8.99 8.62 8.90
C LEU A 17 -7.78 9.42 8.42
N ILE A 18 -7.13 9.01 7.32
CA ILE A 18 -6.00 9.75 6.75
C ILE A 18 -6.45 11.13 6.29
N GLY A 19 -7.50 11.20 5.48
CA GLY A 19 -7.94 12.46 4.89
C GLY A 19 -8.48 13.46 5.92
N VAL A 20 -9.16 13.00 6.98
CA VAL A 20 -9.76 13.89 7.98
C VAL A 20 -8.76 14.36 9.04
N TYR A 21 -7.88 13.47 9.50
CA TYR A 21 -7.06 13.73 10.69
C TYR A 21 -5.58 13.95 10.41
N LEU A 22 -5.07 13.47 9.28
CA LEU A 22 -3.64 13.53 8.99
C LEU A 22 -3.31 14.43 7.79
N ALA A 23 -4.09 14.39 6.71
CA ALA A 23 -3.78 15.13 5.49
C ALA A 23 -3.69 16.65 5.74
N GLY A 24 -2.56 17.25 5.40
CA GLY A 24 -2.28 18.66 5.61
C GLY A 24 -2.08 19.11 7.07
N GLN A 25 -2.23 18.21 8.05
CA GLN A 25 -2.07 18.48 9.48
C GLN A 25 -0.83 17.81 10.06
N VAL A 26 -0.45 16.66 9.53
CA VAL A 26 0.73 15.89 9.93
C VAL A 26 1.58 15.67 8.70
N ASP A 27 2.89 15.78 8.86
CA ASP A 27 3.84 15.49 7.79
C ASP A 27 3.59 14.09 7.20
N SER A 28 3.43 14.03 5.88
CA SER A 28 3.10 12.79 5.18
C SER A 28 4.19 11.73 5.32
N TYR A 29 5.46 12.14 5.29
CA TYR A 29 6.60 11.21 5.44
C TYR A 29 6.70 10.68 6.87
N PHE A 30 6.47 11.55 7.88
CA PHE A 30 6.40 11.12 9.28
C PHE A 30 5.25 10.14 9.53
N ALA A 31 4.07 10.42 8.97
CA ALA A 31 2.91 9.55 9.10
C ALA A 31 3.17 8.17 8.46
N VAL A 32 3.78 8.13 7.27
CA VAL A 32 4.18 6.87 6.60
C VAL A 32 5.25 6.14 7.41
N LEU A 33 6.28 6.84 7.88
CA LEU A 33 7.35 6.25 8.71
C LEU A 33 6.77 5.59 9.97
N THR A 34 5.94 6.34 10.71
CA THR A 34 5.30 5.84 11.94
C THR A 34 4.45 4.62 11.66
N ARG A 35 3.65 4.65 10.59
CA ARG A 35 2.81 3.52 10.17
C ARG A 35 3.63 2.27 9.87
N ILE A 36 4.72 2.41 9.13
CA ILE A 36 5.61 1.30 8.76
C ILE A 36 6.35 0.77 10.00
N LEU A 37 6.87 1.66 10.85
CA LEU A 37 7.56 1.28 12.07
C LEU A 37 6.66 0.46 13.00
N LEU A 38 5.42 0.90 13.21
CA LEU A 38 4.44 0.16 14.01
C LEU A 38 4.13 -1.22 13.41
N ALA A 39 4.02 -1.32 12.08
CA ALA A 39 3.84 -2.61 11.43
C ALA A 39 5.07 -3.52 11.58
N VAL A 40 6.30 -2.99 11.51
CA VAL A 40 7.52 -3.76 11.83
C VAL A 40 7.44 -4.32 13.24
N LEU A 41 7.02 -3.51 14.23
CA LEU A 41 6.90 -3.97 15.63
C LEU A 41 5.87 -5.10 15.77
N VAL A 42 4.75 -5.05 15.04
CA VAL A 42 3.75 -6.13 15.02
C VAL A 42 4.36 -7.44 14.51
N PHE A 43 5.18 -7.38 13.45
CA PHE A 43 5.80 -8.58 12.87
C PHE A 43 7.15 -8.96 13.49
N LEU A 44 7.70 -8.15 14.39
CA LEU A 44 9.00 -8.41 15.03
C LEU A 44 9.10 -9.80 15.71
N PRO A 45 8.09 -10.28 16.45
CA PRO A 45 8.14 -11.62 17.04
C PRO A 45 8.25 -12.74 15.98
N LEU A 46 7.60 -12.57 14.82
CA LEU A 46 7.66 -13.54 13.73
C LEU A 46 9.01 -13.49 13.02
N LEU A 47 9.58 -12.31 12.82
CA LEU A 47 10.92 -12.14 12.24
C LEU A 47 12.01 -12.84 13.07
N ILE A 48 11.93 -12.73 14.40
CA ILE A 48 12.90 -13.35 15.31
C ILE A 48 12.74 -14.86 15.37
N ARG A 49 11.49 -15.35 15.43
CA ARG A 49 11.20 -16.79 15.59
C ARG A 49 11.35 -17.60 14.30
N HIS A 50 11.19 -16.96 13.15
CA HIS A 50 11.18 -17.62 11.85
C HIS A 50 12.17 -16.96 10.87
N PRO A 51 13.48 -17.16 11.08
CA PRO A 51 14.48 -16.63 10.17
C PRO A 51 14.31 -17.25 8.77
N VAL A 52 14.35 -16.41 7.75
CA VAL A 52 14.33 -16.84 6.35
C VAL A 52 15.73 -16.75 5.73
N ARG A 53 15.96 -17.44 4.61
CA ARG A 53 17.24 -17.35 3.89
C ARG A 53 17.53 -15.90 3.50
N PRO A 54 18.76 -15.39 3.69
CA PRO A 54 19.10 -13.98 3.40
C PRO A 54 18.74 -13.53 1.98
N ALA A 55 18.94 -14.42 0.99
CA ALA A 55 18.58 -14.13 -0.39
C ALA A 55 17.07 -13.94 -0.60
N LEU A 56 16.22 -14.66 0.15
CA LEU A 56 14.78 -14.48 0.14
C LEU A 56 14.42 -13.17 0.85
N ALA A 57 14.99 -12.93 2.04
CA ALA A 57 14.78 -11.70 2.80
C ALA A 57 15.08 -10.47 1.96
N LEU A 58 16.22 -10.42 1.28
CA LEU A 58 16.63 -9.29 0.44
C LEU A 58 15.64 -9.04 -0.71
N ARG A 59 15.16 -10.08 -1.40
CA ARG A 59 14.17 -9.94 -2.47
C ARG A 59 12.82 -9.45 -1.94
N VAL A 60 12.38 -9.99 -0.80
CA VAL A 60 11.14 -9.55 -0.15
C VAL A 60 11.25 -8.10 0.33
N MET A 61 12.40 -7.70 0.87
CA MET A 61 12.68 -6.31 1.26
C MET A 61 12.62 -5.37 0.06
N ALA A 62 13.23 -5.73 -1.07
CA ALA A 62 13.16 -4.92 -2.30
C ALA A 62 11.72 -4.76 -2.79
N ILE A 63 10.93 -5.83 -2.77
CA ILE A 63 9.50 -5.78 -3.11
C ILE A 63 8.75 -4.90 -2.11
N GLY A 64 9.01 -5.06 -0.81
CA GLY A 64 8.37 -4.28 0.25
C GLY A 64 8.70 -2.78 0.19
N ALA A 65 9.92 -2.43 -0.19
CA ALA A 65 10.32 -1.04 -0.42
C ALA A 65 9.44 -0.36 -1.49
N ILE A 66 9.12 -1.07 -2.56
CA ILE A 66 8.24 -0.58 -3.63
C ILE A 66 6.77 -0.66 -3.20
N GLN A 67 6.32 -1.85 -2.79
CA GLN A 67 4.91 -2.15 -2.55
C GLN A 67 4.32 -1.41 -1.35
N LEU A 68 5.08 -1.20 -0.31
CA LEU A 68 4.65 -0.55 0.92
C LEU A 68 5.35 0.80 1.11
N GLY A 69 6.67 0.88 0.90
CA GLY A 69 7.42 2.10 1.12
C GLY A 69 7.03 3.20 0.12
N LEU A 70 7.35 3.01 -1.13
CA LEU A 70 7.09 4.00 -2.18
C LEU A 70 5.59 4.19 -2.43
N MET A 71 4.81 3.11 -2.38
CA MET A 71 3.36 3.17 -2.49
C MET A 71 2.74 4.08 -1.44
N TYR A 72 3.10 3.93 -0.15
CA TYR A 72 2.55 4.78 0.90
C TYR A 72 2.99 6.24 0.77
N VAL A 73 4.21 6.50 0.31
CA VAL A 73 4.66 7.88 0.04
C VAL A 73 3.74 8.53 -0.99
N PHE A 74 3.56 7.92 -2.17
CA PHE A 74 2.61 8.44 -3.17
C PHE A 74 1.19 8.55 -2.64
N TYR A 75 0.74 7.55 -1.92
CA TYR A 75 -0.62 7.49 -1.37
C TYR A 75 -0.91 8.63 -0.39
N TYR A 76 0.00 8.92 0.55
CA TYR A 76 -0.20 10.02 1.50
C TYR A 76 -0.06 11.39 0.83
N GLN A 77 0.86 11.53 -0.13
CA GLN A 77 0.98 12.76 -0.91
C GLN A 77 -0.29 13.05 -1.74
N SER A 78 -1.00 12.03 -2.19
CA SER A 78 -2.23 12.22 -2.97
C SER A 78 -3.35 12.90 -2.16
N PHE A 79 -3.42 12.70 -0.86
CA PHE A 79 -4.41 13.38 0.01
C PHE A 79 -4.12 14.87 0.22
N LEU A 80 -2.95 15.37 -0.15
CA LEU A 80 -2.66 16.80 -0.17
C LEU A 80 -3.21 17.48 -1.43
N LEU A 81 -3.47 16.70 -2.49
CA LEU A 81 -3.86 17.17 -3.82
C LEU A 81 -5.33 16.87 -4.14
N LEU A 82 -5.88 15.82 -3.53
CA LEU A 82 -7.19 15.27 -3.84
C LEU A 82 -8.03 15.10 -2.58
N SER A 83 -9.34 15.18 -2.76
CA SER A 83 -10.29 14.79 -1.72
C SER A 83 -10.29 13.26 -1.50
N VAL A 84 -10.72 12.81 -0.31
CA VAL A 84 -10.82 11.38 0.02
C VAL A 84 -11.63 10.59 -1.03
N PRO A 85 -12.80 11.04 -1.50
CA PRO A 85 -13.54 10.34 -2.54
C PRO A 85 -12.77 10.22 -3.87
N GLU A 86 -12.00 11.24 -4.28
CA GLU A 86 -11.20 11.19 -5.50
C GLU A 86 -10.08 10.15 -5.39
N VAL A 87 -9.37 10.12 -4.26
CA VAL A 87 -8.36 9.09 -4.00
C VAL A 87 -8.97 7.68 -4.05
N LEU A 88 -10.13 7.47 -3.41
CA LEU A 88 -10.85 6.20 -3.43
C LEU A 88 -11.24 5.76 -4.85
N VAL A 89 -11.78 6.67 -5.64
CA VAL A 89 -12.16 6.40 -7.04
C VAL A 89 -10.94 6.01 -7.87
N PHE A 90 -9.81 6.71 -7.69
CA PHE A 90 -8.61 6.43 -8.49
C PHE A 90 -7.89 5.15 -8.10
N THR A 91 -8.10 4.61 -6.89
CA THR A 91 -7.55 3.29 -6.53
C THR A 91 -8.20 2.12 -7.27
N ILE A 92 -9.35 2.34 -7.91
CA ILE A 92 -10.02 1.34 -8.78
C ILE A 92 -9.13 0.90 -9.96
N PHE A 93 -8.16 1.70 -10.37
CA PHE A 93 -7.20 1.30 -11.40
C PHE A 93 -6.24 0.19 -10.98
N THR A 94 -6.11 -0.08 -9.68
CA THR A 94 -5.16 -1.09 -9.17
C THR A 94 -5.33 -2.48 -9.80
N PRO A 95 -6.53 -3.07 -9.93
CA PRO A 95 -6.71 -4.38 -10.58
C PRO A 95 -6.29 -4.38 -12.05
N VAL A 96 -6.43 -3.24 -12.75
CA VAL A 96 -5.97 -3.07 -14.13
C VAL A 96 -4.45 -3.25 -14.19
N TYR A 97 -3.73 -2.53 -13.32
CA TYR A 97 -2.27 -2.61 -13.26
C TYR A 97 -1.78 -3.99 -12.85
N VAL A 98 -2.44 -4.65 -11.88
CA VAL A 98 -2.11 -6.03 -11.50
C VAL A 98 -2.20 -6.95 -12.71
N THR A 99 -3.29 -6.86 -13.47
CA THR A 99 -3.51 -7.69 -14.66
C THR A 99 -2.49 -7.40 -15.74
N LEU A 100 -2.29 -6.13 -16.09
CA LEU A 100 -1.34 -5.72 -17.14
C LEU A 100 0.09 -6.13 -16.80
N ILE A 101 0.56 -5.91 -15.57
CA ILE A 101 1.90 -6.27 -15.14
C ILE A 101 2.06 -7.79 -15.13
N TYR A 102 1.05 -8.53 -14.64
CA TYR A 102 1.11 -9.98 -14.62
C TYR A 102 1.15 -10.57 -16.02
N ASP A 103 0.29 -10.12 -16.92
CA ASP A 103 0.22 -10.58 -18.30
C ASP A 103 1.50 -10.22 -19.08
N PHE A 104 2.00 -9.01 -18.90
CA PHE A 104 3.27 -8.57 -19.51
C PHE A 104 4.44 -9.47 -19.08
N LEU A 105 4.58 -9.75 -17.78
CA LEU A 105 5.63 -10.63 -17.27
C LEU A 105 5.42 -12.11 -17.66
N ALA A 106 4.18 -12.54 -17.92
CA ALA A 106 3.86 -13.89 -18.35
C ALA A 106 3.98 -14.09 -19.86
N GLY A 107 4.21 -13.01 -20.63
CA GLY A 107 4.20 -13.04 -22.10
C GLY A 107 2.84 -13.41 -22.68
N ARG A 108 1.74 -13.10 -21.97
CA ARG A 108 0.36 -13.42 -22.33
C ARG A 108 -0.48 -12.16 -22.25
N PHE A 109 -1.59 -12.12 -22.96
CA PHE A 109 -2.53 -11.01 -22.90
C PHE A 109 -3.97 -11.53 -22.84
N HIS A 110 -4.65 -11.24 -21.72
CA HIS A 110 -6.03 -11.66 -21.50
C HIS A 110 -6.96 -10.46 -21.57
N SER A 111 -7.53 -10.21 -22.74
CA SER A 111 -8.43 -9.05 -22.99
C SER A 111 -9.68 -9.04 -22.10
N SER A 112 -10.15 -10.20 -21.64
CA SER A 112 -11.32 -10.31 -20.75
C SER A 112 -11.17 -9.57 -19.42
N TYR A 113 -9.97 -9.57 -18.85
CA TYR A 113 -9.69 -8.84 -17.61
C TYR A 113 -9.65 -7.32 -17.83
N LEU A 114 -9.24 -6.86 -19.01
CA LEU A 114 -9.28 -5.44 -19.35
C LEU A 114 -10.72 -4.94 -19.50
N LEU A 115 -11.63 -5.77 -20.01
CA LEU A 115 -13.04 -5.38 -20.11
C LEU A 115 -13.66 -5.18 -18.72
N THR A 116 -13.42 -6.10 -17.77
CA THR A 116 -13.90 -5.93 -16.40
C THR A 116 -13.29 -4.72 -15.70
N ALA A 117 -12.02 -4.46 -15.96
CA ALA A 117 -11.35 -3.27 -15.46
C ALA A 117 -11.91 -1.98 -16.06
N ALA A 118 -12.17 -1.95 -17.37
CA ALA A 118 -12.80 -0.81 -18.06
C ALA A 118 -14.20 -0.54 -17.52
N LEU A 119 -15.01 -1.57 -17.30
CA LEU A 119 -16.35 -1.43 -16.70
C LEU A 119 -16.28 -0.85 -15.27
N ALA A 120 -15.32 -1.27 -14.46
CA ALA A 120 -15.11 -0.72 -13.13
C ALA A 120 -14.71 0.77 -13.18
N ILE A 121 -13.85 1.15 -14.13
CA ILE A 121 -13.44 2.55 -14.36
C ILE A 121 -14.63 3.41 -14.80
N ILE A 122 -15.44 2.92 -15.76
CA ILE A 122 -16.63 3.63 -16.22
C ILE A 122 -17.61 3.83 -15.07
N GLY A 123 -17.85 2.78 -14.26
CA GLY A 123 -18.70 2.87 -13.07
C GLY A 123 -18.21 3.91 -12.06
N ALA A 124 -16.90 4.02 -11.87
CA ALA A 124 -16.31 5.04 -11.01
C ALA A 124 -16.41 6.45 -11.60
N ALA A 125 -16.20 6.59 -12.91
CA ALA A 125 -16.28 7.87 -13.61
C ALA A 125 -17.70 8.48 -13.59
N VAL A 126 -18.72 7.66 -13.53
CA VAL A 126 -20.12 8.10 -13.42
C VAL A 126 -20.42 8.72 -12.06
N MET A 127 -19.64 8.38 -11.03
CA MET A 127 -19.94 8.82 -9.66
C MET A 127 -19.59 10.28 -9.35
N ARG A 128 -18.82 11.02 -10.19
CA ARG A 128 -18.51 12.43 -9.91
C ARG A 128 -18.04 13.24 -11.11
N TYR A 129 -18.84 14.25 -11.45
CA TYR A 129 -18.48 15.29 -12.41
C TYR A 129 -18.49 16.72 -11.78
N ASP A 130 -18.78 16.87 -10.49
CA ASP A 130 -18.87 18.16 -9.83
C ASP A 130 -17.63 18.48 -8.99
N GLN A 131 -17.00 19.60 -9.31
CA GLN A 131 -15.89 20.25 -8.60
C GLN A 131 -14.60 19.42 -8.49
N LEU A 132 -13.82 19.40 -9.57
CA LEU A 132 -12.45 18.89 -9.57
C LEU A 132 -11.55 19.85 -8.75
N SER A 133 -10.63 19.29 -7.96
CA SER A 133 -9.58 20.07 -7.29
C SER A 133 -8.67 20.76 -8.31
N ASN A 134 -8.06 21.90 -7.94
CA ASN A 134 -7.12 22.61 -8.83
C ASN A 134 -5.93 21.73 -9.24
N ASP A 135 -5.51 20.83 -8.38
CA ASP A 135 -4.38 19.90 -8.60
C ASP A 135 -4.82 18.51 -9.04
N PHE A 136 -6.05 18.38 -9.56
CA PHE A 136 -6.67 17.11 -9.95
C PHE A 136 -5.77 16.20 -10.78
N TRP A 137 -5.17 16.75 -11.86
CA TRP A 137 -4.31 15.94 -12.73
C TRP A 137 -3.02 15.50 -12.06
N LEU A 138 -2.39 16.37 -11.27
CA LEU A 138 -1.20 16.01 -10.50
C LEU A 138 -1.56 14.94 -9.48
N GLY A 139 -2.63 15.13 -8.72
CA GLY A 139 -3.14 14.17 -7.76
C GLY A 139 -3.49 12.82 -8.41
N PHE A 140 -4.14 12.84 -9.58
CA PHE A 140 -4.42 11.63 -10.36
C PHE A 140 -3.12 10.85 -10.64
N PHE A 141 -2.09 11.49 -11.21
CA PHE A 141 -0.84 10.79 -11.51
C PHE A 141 -0.12 10.29 -10.26
N VAL A 142 -0.18 11.03 -9.17
CA VAL A 142 0.38 10.60 -7.88
C VAL A 142 -0.33 9.33 -7.36
N VAL A 143 -1.67 9.27 -7.43
CA VAL A 143 -2.42 8.04 -7.08
C VAL A 143 -2.06 6.90 -8.03
N GLN A 144 -1.91 7.15 -9.34
CA GLN A 144 -1.50 6.09 -10.26
C GLN A 144 -0.08 5.55 -9.92
N GLY A 145 0.83 6.41 -9.48
CA GLY A 145 2.13 5.98 -8.94
C GLY A 145 1.98 5.01 -7.76
N SER A 146 1.09 5.33 -6.83
CA SER A 146 0.74 4.44 -5.71
C SER A 146 0.18 3.10 -6.20
N ASN A 147 -0.81 3.13 -7.10
CA ASN A 147 -1.44 1.94 -7.66
C ASN A 147 -0.44 1.02 -8.38
N LEU A 148 0.46 1.61 -9.18
CA LEU A 148 1.53 0.88 -9.89
C LEU A 148 2.51 0.22 -8.92
N CYS A 149 2.93 0.93 -7.88
CA CYS A 149 3.82 0.37 -6.85
C CYS A 149 3.16 -0.80 -6.13
N PHE A 150 1.89 -0.66 -5.75
CA PHE A 150 1.14 -1.73 -5.10
C PHE A 150 0.96 -2.94 -6.02
N ALA A 151 0.47 -2.72 -7.25
CA ALA A 151 0.25 -3.78 -8.24
C ALA A 151 1.56 -4.50 -8.61
N GLY A 152 2.63 -3.74 -8.85
CA GLY A 152 3.95 -4.28 -9.14
C GLY A 152 4.47 -5.16 -8.02
N GLY A 153 4.36 -4.69 -6.77
CA GLY A 153 4.76 -5.46 -5.60
C GLY A 153 3.98 -6.76 -5.45
N GLN A 154 2.65 -6.73 -5.63
CA GLN A 154 1.79 -7.91 -5.60
C GLN A 154 2.22 -8.96 -6.63
N VAL A 155 2.41 -8.54 -7.87
CA VAL A 155 2.81 -9.44 -8.96
C VAL A 155 4.22 -9.98 -8.76
N LEU A 156 5.16 -9.13 -8.36
CA LEU A 156 6.55 -9.56 -8.10
C LEU A 156 6.63 -10.55 -6.94
N TYR A 157 5.86 -10.32 -5.87
CA TYR A 157 5.81 -11.27 -4.75
C TYR A 157 5.21 -12.61 -5.15
N LYS A 158 4.09 -12.59 -5.87
CA LYS A 158 3.48 -13.81 -6.40
C LYS A 158 4.49 -14.60 -7.23
N ARG A 159 5.17 -13.94 -8.18
CA ARG A 159 6.21 -14.54 -9.00
C ARG A 159 7.37 -15.08 -8.17
N LEU A 160 7.82 -14.33 -7.16
CA LEU A 160 8.88 -14.78 -6.26
C LEU A 160 8.49 -16.08 -5.57
N VAL A 161 7.27 -16.19 -5.06
CA VAL A 161 6.78 -17.39 -4.37
C VAL A 161 6.68 -18.58 -5.35
N GLU A 162 6.17 -18.36 -6.56
CA GLU A 162 6.00 -19.39 -7.59
C GLU A 162 7.35 -19.93 -8.12
N THR A 163 8.36 -19.08 -8.21
CA THR A 163 9.66 -19.45 -8.82
C THR A 163 10.76 -19.73 -7.80
N TRP A 164 10.48 -19.56 -6.49
CA TRP A 164 11.50 -19.77 -5.47
C TRP A 164 11.90 -21.25 -5.36
N PRO A 165 13.20 -21.57 -5.48
CA PRO A 165 13.69 -22.95 -5.43
C PRO A 165 13.63 -23.48 -3.99
N SER A 166 12.50 -24.01 -3.58
CA SER A 166 12.29 -24.60 -2.26
C SER A 166 11.42 -25.84 -2.37
N SER A 167 11.77 -26.87 -1.61
CA SER A 167 10.95 -28.09 -1.47
C SER A 167 9.67 -27.86 -0.64
N LYS A 168 9.58 -26.75 0.07
CA LYS A 168 8.42 -26.38 0.91
C LYS A 168 7.87 -25.03 0.46
N PRO A 169 6.55 -24.85 0.45
CA PRO A 169 5.94 -23.53 0.18
C PRO A 169 6.50 -22.47 1.14
N ILE A 170 6.68 -21.26 0.63
CA ILE A 170 7.06 -20.11 1.46
C ILE A 170 5.85 -19.75 2.33
N ALA A 171 6.00 -19.89 3.64
CA ALA A 171 4.96 -19.44 4.56
C ALA A 171 4.93 -17.91 4.60
N GLN A 172 3.84 -17.32 4.15
CA GLN A 172 3.71 -15.86 4.00
C GLN A 172 3.97 -15.11 5.30
N HIS A 173 3.46 -15.61 6.43
CA HIS A 173 3.66 -14.98 7.74
C HIS A 173 5.14 -14.89 8.17
N HIS A 174 6.04 -15.70 7.59
CA HIS A 174 7.48 -15.58 7.83
C HIS A 174 8.13 -14.47 6.99
N THR A 175 7.50 -14.04 5.94
CA THR A 175 8.05 -13.03 5.01
C THR A 175 7.51 -11.63 5.23
N PHE A 176 6.33 -11.48 5.84
CA PHE A 176 5.66 -10.17 5.98
C PHE A 176 6.49 -9.12 6.70
N GLY A 177 7.18 -9.49 7.77
CA GLY A 177 8.05 -8.55 8.48
C GLY A 177 9.17 -8.00 7.58
N TRP A 178 9.68 -8.80 6.65
CA TRP A 178 10.73 -8.37 5.72
C TRP A 178 10.23 -7.33 4.70
N PHE A 179 8.97 -7.39 4.30
CA PHE A 179 8.36 -6.30 3.49
C PHE A 179 8.46 -4.96 4.21
N TYR A 180 8.08 -4.94 5.50
CA TYR A 180 8.09 -3.70 6.29
C TYR A 180 9.50 -3.23 6.60
N ILE A 181 10.47 -4.12 6.78
CA ILE A 181 11.88 -3.73 6.90
C ILE A 181 12.36 -3.06 5.60
N GLY A 182 12.06 -3.63 4.43
CA GLY A 182 12.38 -3.02 3.16
C GLY A 182 11.74 -1.64 2.98
N ALA A 183 10.47 -1.52 3.31
CA ALA A 183 9.75 -0.25 3.30
C ALA A 183 10.37 0.78 4.26
N LEU A 184 10.76 0.34 5.46
CA LEU A 184 11.40 1.20 6.47
C LEU A 184 12.74 1.75 5.98
N LEU A 185 13.57 0.91 5.36
CA LEU A 185 14.87 1.31 4.80
C LEU A 185 14.73 2.35 3.68
N LEU A 186 13.61 2.37 2.96
CA LEU A 186 13.33 3.39 1.94
C LEU A 186 12.74 4.65 2.57
N VAL A 187 11.76 4.51 3.46
CA VAL A 187 10.99 5.66 3.97
C VAL A 187 11.77 6.46 5.01
N LEU A 188 12.63 5.81 5.80
CA LEU A 188 13.44 6.50 6.81
C LEU A 188 14.33 7.61 6.20
N PRO A 189 15.16 7.36 5.17
CA PRO A 189 15.92 8.43 4.52
C PRO A 189 15.02 9.45 3.80
N LEU A 190 13.89 9.05 3.21
CA LEU A 190 12.96 10.00 2.60
C LEU A 190 12.38 10.97 3.63
N TRP A 191 11.96 10.48 4.80
CA TRP A 191 11.54 11.36 5.89
C TRP A 191 12.66 12.27 6.36
N ALA A 192 13.87 11.77 6.52
CA ALA A 192 15.00 12.57 6.98
C ALA A 192 15.40 13.69 6.00
N LEU A 193 15.16 13.50 4.70
CA LEU A 193 15.52 14.47 3.65
C LEU A 193 14.37 15.40 3.27
N LEU A 194 13.12 14.92 3.31
CA LEU A 194 11.94 15.59 2.76
C LEU A 194 10.85 15.87 3.80
N GLY A 195 10.99 15.32 5.01
CA GLY A 195 10.08 15.53 6.11
C GLY A 195 10.06 16.98 6.60
N THR A 196 8.92 17.39 7.16
CA THR A 196 8.72 18.70 7.78
C THR A 196 8.49 18.57 9.27
N ASP A 197 8.52 19.67 10.01
CA ASP A 197 8.31 19.69 11.48
C ASP A 197 6.82 19.62 11.89
N GLN A 198 5.95 19.12 11.00
CA GLN A 198 4.53 18.94 11.29
C GLN A 198 4.26 17.58 11.94
N TYR A 199 4.42 17.53 13.24
CA TYR A 199 4.15 16.32 14.05
C TYR A 199 2.71 16.27 14.56
N PRO A 200 2.19 15.06 14.94
CA PRO A 200 0.87 14.94 15.54
C PRO A 200 0.74 15.78 16.81
N ALA A 201 -0.21 16.71 16.81
CA ALA A 201 -0.45 17.63 17.94
C ALA A 201 -1.56 17.14 18.90
N THR A 202 -2.39 16.18 18.47
CA THR A 202 -3.54 15.72 19.24
C THR A 202 -3.48 14.22 19.56
N PRO A 203 -4.07 13.76 20.68
CA PRO A 203 -4.18 12.34 20.99
C PRO A 203 -4.92 11.54 19.91
N VAL A 204 -5.88 12.19 19.21
CA VAL A 204 -6.63 11.56 18.11
C VAL A 204 -5.71 11.22 16.95
N GLN A 205 -4.84 12.14 16.54
CA GLN A 205 -3.86 11.88 15.46
C GLN A 205 -2.91 10.73 15.81
N TRP A 206 -2.44 10.65 17.05
CA TRP A 206 -1.64 9.51 17.52
C TRP A 206 -2.44 8.21 17.51
N GLY A 207 -3.71 8.25 17.94
CA GLY A 207 -4.62 7.10 17.88
C GLY A 207 -4.86 6.62 16.44
N VAL A 208 -5.02 7.55 15.49
CA VAL A 208 -5.14 7.25 14.07
C VAL A 208 -3.86 6.59 13.54
N LEU A 209 -2.70 7.12 13.86
CA LEU A 209 -1.42 6.52 13.44
C LEU A 209 -1.24 5.10 14.01
N LEU A 210 -1.59 4.89 15.29
CA LEU A 210 -1.58 3.56 15.90
C LEU A 210 -2.52 2.60 15.18
N TRP A 211 -3.76 3.03 14.90
CA TRP A 211 -4.71 2.24 14.13
C TRP A 211 -4.15 1.86 12.75
N LEU A 212 -3.64 2.85 12.02
CA LEU A 212 -3.12 2.66 10.67
C LEU A 212 -1.89 1.73 10.64
N GLY A 213 -1.01 1.84 11.64
CA GLY A 213 0.20 1.02 11.72
C GLY A 213 -0.08 -0.39 12.21
N VAL A 214 -0.78 -0.54 13.33
CA VAL A 214 -0.99 -1.84 13.98
C VAL A 214 -2.13 -2.62 13.31
N VAL A 215 -3.27 -1.97 13.09
CA VAL A 215 -4.47 -2.67 12.61
C VAL A 215 -4.51 -2.70 11.09
N ALA A 216 -4.49 -1.54 10.43
CA ALA A 216 -4.66 -1.49 8.98
C ALA A 216 -3.46 -2.05 8.20
N SER A 217 -2.24 -1.76 8.64
CA SER A 217 -1.02 -2.30 8.02
C SER A 217 -0.59 -3.62 8.64
N GLY A 218 -0.48 -3.71 9.97
CA GLY A 218 -0.05 -4.93 10.63
C GLY A 218 -1.00 -6.10 10.36
N LEU A 219 -2.20 -6.04 10.91
CA LEU A 219 -3.18 -7.12 10.79
C LEU A 219 -3.87 -7.17 9.44
N GLY A 220 -4.21 -6.02 8.85
CA GLY A 220 -4.97 -5.94 7.61
C GLY A 220 -4.24 -6.61 6.44
N TYR A 221 -2.97 -6.31 6.21
CA TYR A 221 -2.19 -6.98 5.15
C TYR A 221 -1.96 -8.46 5.42
N PHE A 222 -1.80 -8.85 6.66
CA PHE A 222 -1.69 -10.27 7.01
C PHE A 222 -2.97 -11.01 6.63
N LEU A 223 -4.13 -10.48 7.04
CA LEU A 223 -5.43 -11.07 6.73
C LEU A 223 -5.81 -11.04 5.24
N TRP A 224 -5.31 -10.05 4.49
CA TRP A 224 -5.51 -9.97 3.05
C TRP A 224 -4.87 -11.14 2.29
N ASN A 225 -3.79 -11.68 2.81
CA ASN A 225 -2.98 -12.72 2.16
C ASN A 225 -3.23 -14.13 2.70
N VAL A 226 -4.15 -14.30 3.65
CA VAL A 226 -4.62 -15.59 4.16
C VAL A 226 -5.87 -16.04 3.41
#